data_ab8afb81b2d98198db2bbc904c0aa02a
#
_entry.id   ab8afb81b2d98198db2bbc904c0aa02a
#
_cell.length_a   1.000
_cell.length_b   1.000
_cell.length_c   1.000
_cell.angle_alpha   90.00
_cell.angle_beta   90.00
_cell.angle_gamma   90.00
#
_symmetry.space_group_name_H-M   'P 1'
#
loop_
_entity.id
_entity.type
_entity.pdbx_description
1 polymer ?
#
loop_
_entity_poly.entity_id
_entity_poly.type
_entity_poly.pdbx_seq_one_letter_code
_entity_poly.pdbx_strand_id
1 'polypeptide(L)'
;MSKAATVDYDYARTWAEHDPDPDTARQVMTWIEEGNTDELAAAFAGPLAFGTAGLRAAVGAGESRMNRAVVIRTTYGLISWLKQHVDTPVVAIGCDARHGSAQFQRDAAQVISAAGGKALVLPAQNPTPLTAFTVRSLKADAGIMVTASHNPPADNGYKVYLGGRIATGPAEGVQLVSPADAEIATAIAAAPHADEVPLSTDNIVDVDTRAEYLDRAAQLVGAHTDVTIALTAMHGVGAALGEKLLTRCGFRVSLVPEQAQPDPDFPTVSFPNPEEPGALDLGIRHAEEIGADILIAYDPDADRCAAAVPTSSGTWRQLTGDETGALLGDYLARQGATGNFANSLVSSRLLGRIAAHYGLGHEETLTGFKWIARTPDLAFGYEEAIGFCPDPTAVRDKDGVATSVVLASLAAECKAAGTTLLERLEGIYATVGALYTQPLTFRVDDLSIIAQAMDKVASTPPAELAGSPVAKVEKFAQGSKFFTDNNDRVIVRPSGTEPKLKCYLESPDADRLDAIAADLRAYFGI
;
A
#
# COMPACT_ATOMS: atom_id res chain seq x y z
N MET A 1 -10.65 27.18 21.25
CA MET A 1 -11.91 26.54 21.65
C MET A 1 -12.61 26.10 20.37
N SER A 2 -12.48 24.83 20.00
CA SER A 2 -13.22 24.24 18.89
C SER A 2 -14.71 24.37 19.19
N LYS A 3 -15.52 24.84 18.21
CA LYS A 3 -16.97 24.75 18.30
C LYS A 3 -17.30 23.27 18.47
N ALA A 4 -17.90 22.88 19.59
CA ALA A 4 -18.49 21.57 19.75
C ALA A 4 -19.41 21.35 18.54
N ALA A 5 -19.15 20.33 17.74
CA ALA A 5 -20.04 19.95 16.67
C ALA A 5 -21.39 19.62 17.30
N THR A 6 -22.45 20.30 16.86
CA THR A 6 -23.81 20.01 17.34
C THR A 6 -24.19 18.64 16.78
N VAL A 7 -24.32 17.65 17.65
CA VAL A 7 -24.78 16.31 17.26
C VAL A 7 -26.27 16.39 16.86
N ASP A 8 -26.58 15.92 15.67
CA ASP A 8 -27.95 15.72 15.21
C ASP A 8 -28.45 14.34 15.69
N TYR A 9 -29.13 14.34 16.82
CA TYR A 9 -29.66 13.12 17.44
C TYR A 9 -30.75 12.44 16.58
N ASP A 10 -31.54 13.22 15.84
CA ASP A 10 -32.59 12.67 14.98
C ASP A 10 -31.97 11.98 13.77
N TYR A 11 -30.91 12.55 13.20
CA TYR A 11 -30.13 11.91 12.14
C TYR A 11 -29.47 10.61 12.61
N ALA A 12 -28.80 10.63 13.77
CA ALA A 12 -28.17 9.45 14.33
C ALA A 12 -29.18 8.33 14.61
N ARG A 13 -30.38 8.68 15.12
CA ARG A 13 -31.50 7.74 15.34
C ARG A 13 -31.97 7.14 14.02
N THR A 14 -32.23 7.96 13.01
CA THR A 14 -32.66 7.52 11.68
C THR A 14 -31.59 6.59 11.06
N TRP A 15 -30.31 6.93 11.21
CA TRP A 15 -29.24 6.07 10.73
C TRP A 15 -29.28 4.68 11.40
N ALA A 16 -29.45 4.63 12.73
CA ALA A 16 -29.53 3.39 13.49
C ALA A 16 -30.77 2.55 13.13
N GLU A 17 -31.92 3.19 12.83
CA GLU A 17 -33.14 2.50 12.38
C GLU A 17 -32.96 1.81 11.02
N HIS A 18 -32.05 2.31 10.18
CA HIS A 18 -31.73 1.79 8.85
C HIS A 18 -30.39 1.02 8.79
N ASP A 19 -29.77 0.76 9.94
CA ASP A 19 -28.53 -0.04 9.98
C ASP A 19 -28.86 -1.54 9.89
N PRO A 20 -28.33 -2.27 8.88
CA PRO A 20 -28.56 -3.71 8.74
C PRO A 20 -27.84 -4.54 9.81
N ASP A 21 -26.99 -3.93 10.64
CA ASP A 21 -26.28 -4.60 11.72
C ASP A 21 -26.90 -4.22 13.09
N PRO A 22 -27.59 -5.17 13.77
CA PRO A 22 -28.28 -4.88 15.02
C PRO A 22 -27.32 -4.49 16.16
N ASP A 23 -26.03 -4.83 16.09
CA ASP A 23 -25.08 -4.50 17.14
C ASP A 23 -24.61 -3.05 17.02
N THR A 24 -24.29 -2.57 15.84
CA THR A 24 -23.95 -1.16 15.60
C THR A 24 -25.17 -0.25 15.75
N ALA A 25 -26.35 -0.68 15.31
CA ALA A 25 -27.60 0.03 15.56
C ALA A 25 -27.85 0.23 17.06
N ARG A 26 -27.73 -0.84 17.84
CA ARG A 26 -27.89 -0.80 19.32
C ARG A 26 -26.85 0.12 19.97
N GLN A 27 -25.62 0.11 19.49
CA GLN A 27 -24.56 0.96 20.01
C GLN A 27 -24.89 2.45 19.84
N VAL A 28 -25.37 2.86 18.67
CA VAL A 28 -25.80 4.25 18.43
C VAL A 28 -26.97 4.63 19.35
N MET A 29 -27.97 3.75 19.48
CA MET A 29 -29.10 4.01 20.37
C MET A 29 -28.67 4.15 21.83
N THR A 30 -27.75 3.33 22.30
CA THR A 30 -27.17 3.45 23.65
C THR A 30 -26.46 4.80 23.84
N TRP A 31 -25.65 5.25 22.89
CA TRP A 31 -25.03 6.58 22.96
C TRP A 31 -26.03 7.72 23.02
N ILE A 32 -27.17 7.60 22.30
CA ILE A 32 -28.26 8.58 22.33
C ILE A 32 -28.91 8.60 23.74
N GLU A 33 -29.21 7.41 24.28
CA GLU A 33 -29.88 7.27 25.59
C GLU A 33 -28.99 7.76 26.75
N GLU A 34 -27.69 7.50 26.68
CA GLU A 34 -26.71 7.91 27.68
C GLU A 34 -26.25 9.37 27.52
N GLY A 35 -26.63 10.04 26.42
CA GLY A 35 -26.18 11.40 26.10
C GLY A 35 -24.68 11.48 25.81
N ASN A 36 -24.09 10.41 25.24
CA ASN A 36 -22.68 10.34 24.90
C ASN A 36 -22.38 11.16 23.63
N THR A 37 -22.29 12.48 23.81
CA THR A 37 -22.11 13.45 22.73
C THR A 37 -20.79 13.30 22.01
N ASP A 38 -19.73 12.87 22.69
CA ASP A 38 -18.39 12.77 22.10
C ASP A 38 -18.33 11.62 21.11
N GLU A 39 -18.84 10.43 21.47
CA GLU A 39 -18.93 9.29 20.57
C GLU A 39 -19.85 9.56 19.37
N LEU A 40 -21.01 10.17 19.62
CA LEU A 40 -21.93 10.55 18.56
C LEU A 40 -21.30 11.56 17.60
N ALA A 41 -20.61 12.59 18.11
CA ALA A 41 -19.92 13.56 17.28
C ALA A 41 -18.83 12.91 16.42
N ALA A 42 -18.08 11.95 16.98
CA ALA A 42 -17.05 11.21 16.25
C ALA A 42 -17.65 10.24 15.20
N ALA A 43 -18.74 9.55 15.54
CA ALA A 43 -19.40 8.58 14.67
C ALA A 43 -20.20 9.23 13.51
N PHE A 44 -20.61 10.49 13.67
CA PHE A 44 -21.42 11.27 12.73
C PHE A 44 -20.76 12.59 12.33
N ALA A 45 -19.43 12.62 12.25
CA ALA A 45 -18.68 13.79 11.76
C ALA A 45 -18.87 14.05 10.25
N GLY A 46 -19.59 13.17 9.58
CA GLY A 46 -19.91 13.17 8.16
C GLY A 46 -19.59 11.82 7.51
N PRO A 47 -20.15 11.55 6.33
CA PRO A 47 -19.91 10.28 5.62
C PRO A 47 -18.44 10.13 5.25
N LEU A 48 -17.95 8.87 5.25
CA LEU A 48 -16.59 8.57 4.83
C LEU A 48 -16.37 9.06 3.40
N ALA A 49 -15.29 9.82 3.21
CA ALA A 49 -14.92 10.31 1.90
C ALA A 49 -14.41 9.16 1.02
N PHE A 50 -15.11 8.88 -0.08
CA PHE A 50 -14.65 7.96 -1.11
C PHE A 50 -13.72 8.70 -2.07
N GLY A 51 -12.50 8.20 -2.22
CA GLY A 51 -11.50 8.79 -3.10
C GLY A 51 -10.71 7.74 -3.87
N THR A 52 -9.64 8.16 -4.51
CA THR A 52 -8.79 7.28 -5.34
C THR A 52 -8.10 6.15 -4.56
N ALA A 53 -8.10 6.21 -3.22
CA ALA A 53 -7.65 5.13 -2.35
C ALA A 53 -8.80 4.24 -1.83
N GLY A 54 -10.04 4.49 -2.29
CA GLY A 54 -11.26 3.87 -1.77
C GLY A 54 -11.70 4.48 -0.44
N LEU A 55 -12.13 3.65 0.52
CA LEU A 55 -12.47 4.04 1.90
C LEU A 55 -11.45 3.48 2.89
N ARG A 56 -11.25 4.17 3.99
CA ARG A 56 -10.48 3.67 5.14
C ARG A 56 -10.86 4.41 6.42
N ALA A 57 -11.27 3.67 7.46
CA ALA A 57 -11.57 4.21 8.78
C ALA A 57 -11.58 3.09 9.84
N ALA A 58 -11.69 3.46 11.11
CA ALA A 58 -11.95 2.53 12.19
C ALA A 58 -13.28 1.80 11.99
N VAL A 59 -13.32 0.52 12.34
CA VAL A 59 -14.55 -0.28 12.35
C VAL A 59 -15.42 0.15 13.53
N GLY A 60 -16.72 0.37 13.29
CA GLY A 60 -17.66 0.75 14.34
C GLY A 60 -18.96 1.35 13.82
N ALA A 61 -19.82 1.73 14.75
CA ALA A 61 -21.12 2.31 14.46
C ALA A 61 -21.01 3.75 13.94
N GLY A 62 -21.91 4.13 13.04
CA GLY A 62 -22.03 5.49 12.47
C GLY A 62 -21.43 5.64 11.09
N GLU A 63 -21.80 6.72 10.40
CA GLU A 63 -21.45 6.95 9.00
C GLU A 63 -19.98 7.32 8.76
N SER A 64 -19.27 7.78 9.81
CA SER A 64 -17.84 8.13 9.75
C SER A 64 -16.92 6.94 10.01
N ARG A 65 -17.45 5.73 10.14
CA ARG A 65 -16.72 4.50 10.45
C ARG A 65 -16.99 3.41 9.43
N MET A 66 -16.08 2.42 9.34
CA MET A 66 -16.30 1.24 8.50
C MET A 66 -17.29 0.29 9.20
N ASN A 67 -18.39 -0.01 8.53
CA ASN A 67 -19.42 -0.94 8.96
C ASN A 67 -20.22 -1.46 7.77
N ARG A 68 -21.16 -2.37 8.01
CA ARG A 68 -21.99 -2.99 6.98
C ARG A 68 -22.82 -1.97 6.19
N ALA A 69 -23.42 -0.99 6.88
CA ALA A 69 -24.22 0.05 6.23
C ALA A 69 -23.38 0.86 5.22
N VAL A 70 -22.18 1.27 5.62
CA VAL A 70 -21.26 2.02 4.76
C VAL A 70 -20.79 1.16 3.57
N VAL A 71 -20.43 -0.11 3.78
CA VAL A 71 -19.99 -1.01 2.70
C VAL A 71 -21.13 -1.29 1.71
N ILE A 72 -22.34 -1.56 2.18
CA ILE A 72 -23.52 -1.80 1.34
C ILE A 72 -23.81 -0.58 0.45
N ARG A 73 -23.87 0.61 1.03
CA ARG A 73 -24.12 1.85 0.27
C ARG A 73 -22.98 2.17 -0.71
N THR A 74 -21.74 1.97 -0.29
CA THR A 74 -20.55 2.15 -1.17
C THR A 74 -20.62 1.21 -2.36
N THR A 75 -20.92 -0.06 -2.12
CA THR A 75 -21.02 -1.06 -3.19
C THR A 75 -22.21 -0.77 -4.11
N TYR A 76 -23.33 -0.31 -3.57
CA TYR A 76 -24.47 0.13 -4.39
C TYR A 76 -24.10 1.30 -5.31
N GLY A 77 -23.38 2.29 -4.80
CA GLY A 77 -22.89 3.41 -5.62
C GLY A 77 -21.91 2.92 -6.71
N LEU A 78 -20.96 2.06 -6.36
CA LEU A 78 -20.01 1.49 -7.31
C LEU A 78 -20.72 0.70 -8.42
N ILE A 79 -21.62 -0.24 -8.07
CA ILE A 79 -22.31 -1.05 -9.09
C ILE A 79 -23.27 -0.19 -9.94
N SER A 80 -23.89 0.82 -9.36
CA SER A 80 -24.73 1.78 -10.11
C SER A 80 -23.92 2.57 -11.13
N TRP A 81 -22.71 3.00 -10.79
CA TRP A 81 -21.78 3.63 -11.71
C TRP A 81 -21.32 2.66 -12.80
N LEU A 82 -20.90 1.43 -12.44
CA LEU A 82 -20.48 0.41 -13.41
C LEU A 82 -21.56 0.11 -14.44
N LYS A 83 -22.83 0.05 -14.03
CA LYS A 83 -23.98 -0.21 -14.91
C LYS A 83 -24.26 0.91 -15.92
N GLN A 84 -23.73 2.10 -15.75
CA GLN A 84 -23.78 3.14 -16.77
C GLN A 84 -22.83 2.86 -17.94
N HIS A 85 -21.86 1.96 -17.73
CA HIS A 85 -20.84 1.61 -18.73
C HIS A 85 -21.02 0.19 -19.28
N VAL A 86 -21.54 -0.73 -18.46
CA VAL A 86 -21.68 -2.16 -18.81
C VAL A 86 -22.97 -2.71 -18.21
N ASP A 87 -23.84 -3.34 -19.01
CA ASP A 87 -25.14 -3.84 -18.56
C ASP A 87 -25.05 -4.87 -17.42
N THR A 88 -24.08 -5.79 -17.50
CA THR A 88 -23.86 -6.85 -16.51
C THR A 88 -22.41 -6.83 -16.07
N PRO A 89 -22.05 -5.97 -15.08
CA PRO A 89 -20.69 -5.88 -14.60
C PRO A 89 -20.24 -7.16 -13.89
N VAL A 90 -18.98 -7.53 -14.09
CA VAL A 90 -18.30 -8.62 -13.40
C VAL A 90 -17.31 -8.02 -12.41
N VAL A 91 -17.44 -8.37 -11.12
CA VAL A 91 -16.62 -7.77 -10.04
C VAL A 91 -15.93 -8.87 -9.24
N ALA A 92 -14.61 -8.85 -9.19
CA ALA A 92 -13.81 -9.71 -8.32
C ALA A 92 -13.75 -9.13 -6.90
N ILE A 93 -13.90 -9.95 -5.86
CA ILE A 93 -13.95 -9.48 -4.48
C ILE A 93 -13.03 -10.33 -3.61
N GLY A 94 -12.02 -9.70 -3.02
CA GLY A 94 -11.13 -10.28 -2.02
C GLY A 94 -11.24 -9.57 -0.67
N CYS A 95 -10.73 -10.20 0.38
CA CYS A 95 -10.61 -9.60 1.69
C CYS A 95 -9.38 -10.12 2.46
N ASP A 96 -8.83 -9.29 3.33
CA ASP A 96 -7.82 -9.68 4.32
C ASP A 96 -8.45 -10.34 5.57
N ALA A 97 -7.68 -10.43 6.67
CA ALA A 97 -8.13 -11.07 7.91
C ALA A 97 -8.59 -10.07 9.00
N ARG A 98 -8.73 -8.78 8.68
CA ARG A 98 -9.14 -7.77 9.65
C ARG A 98 -10.56 -7.97 10.16
N HIS A 99 -10.86 -7.40 11.32
CA HIS A 99 -12.22 -7.37 11.87
C HIS A 99 -13.23 -6.88 10.81
N GLY A 100 -14.29 -7.63 10.60
CA GLY A 100 -15.35 -7.32 9.64
C GLY A 100 -15.06 -7.69 8.18
N SER A 101 -13.80 -7.94 7.76
CA SER A 101 -13.44 -8.12 6.35
C SER A 101 -14.27 -9.17 5.62
N ALA A 102 -14.42 -10.36 6.19
CA ALA A 102 -15.21 -11.42 5.57
C ALA A 102 -16.72 -11.09 5.47
N GLN A 103 -17.26 -10.31 6.42
CA GLN A 103 -18.66 -9.86 6.35
C GLN A 103 -18.82 -8.79 5.28
N PHE A 104 -17.93 -7.82 5.22
CA PHE A 104 -17.95 -6.75 4.21
C PHE A 104 -17.78 -7.31 2.79
N GLN A 105 -16.96 -8.34 2.61
CA GLN A 105 -16.86 -9.07 1.34
C GLN A 105 -18.20 -9.70 0.93
N ARG A 106 -18.90 -10.37 1.87
CA ARG A 106 -20.23 -10.97 1.61
C ARG A 106 -21.28 -9.92 1.28
N ASP A 107 -21.32 -8.82 2.05
CA ASP A 107 -22.28 -7.73 1.82
C ASP A 107 -22.06 -7.11 0.43
N ALA A 108 -20.82 -6.85 0.05
CA ALA A 108 -20.49 -6.35 -1.29
C ALA A 108 -20.93 -7.32 -2.40
N ALA A 109 -20.68 -8.62 -2.23
CA ALA A 109 -21.09 -9.64 -3.21
C ALA A 109 -22.61 -9.69 -3.39
N GLN A 110 -23.37 -9.62 -2.29
CA GLN A 110 -24.84 -9.65 -2.33
C GLN A 110 -25.45 -8.42 -3.00
N VAL A 111 -24.89 -7.23 -2.76
CA VAL A 111 -25.32 -5.97 -3.44
C VAL A 111 -25.08 -6.07 -4.94
N ILE A 112 -23.89 -6.53 -5.37
CA ILE A 112 -23.55 -6.70 -6.79
C ILE A 112 -24.49 -7.68 -7.46
N SER A 113 -24.75 -8.82 -6.82
CA SER A 113 -25.66 -9.86 -7.32
C SER A 113 -27.10 -9.32 -7.48
N ALA A 114 -27.62 -8.64 -6.47
CA ALA A 114 -28.97 -8.06 -6.51
C ALA A 114 -29.13 -6.99 -7.61
N ALA A 115 -28.06 -6.24 -7.90
CA ALA A 115 -28.06 -5.25 -8.97
C ALA A 115 -27.96 -5.87 -10.40
N GLY A 116 -27.91 -7.21 -10.51
CA GLY A 116 -27.77 -7.94 -11.77
C GLY A 116 -26.33 -8.05 -12.27
N GLY A 117 -25.33 -7.66 -11.47
CA GLY A 117 -23.93 -7.93 -11.73
C GLY A 117 -23.55 -9.36 -11.36
N LYS A 118 -22.33 -9.77 -11.73
CA LYS A 118 -21.73 -11.05 -11.33
C LYS A 118 -20.61 -10.80 -10.31
N ALA A 119 -20.74 -11.33 -9.11
CA ALA A 119 -19.72 -11.28 -8.07
C ALA A 119 -18.82 -12.52 -8.14
N LEU A 120 -17.52 -12.34 -8.37
CA LEU A 120 -16.50 -13.38 -8.31
C LEU A 120 -15.81 -13.28 -6.94
N VAL A 121 -16.16 -14.17 -6.01
CA VAL A 121 -15.71 -14.09 -4.62
C VAL A 121 -14.51 -14.99 -4.41
N LEU A 122 -13.40 -14.40 -4.03
CA LEU A 122 -12.20 -15.11 -3.60
C LEU A 122 -12.40 -15.72 -2.19
N PRO A 123 -11.71 -16.81 -1.84
CA PRO A 123 -11.67 -17.27 -0.46
C PRO A 123 -11.28 -16.12 0.48
N ALA A 124 -11.80 -16.09 1.70
CA ALA A 124 -11.42 -15.09 2.69
C ALA A 124 -9.92 -15.20 3.06
N GLN A 125 -9.38 -14.12 3.64
CA GLN A 125 -8.00 -14.04 4.11
C GLN A 125 -6.97 -14.21 2.97
N ASN A 126 -7.13 -13.43 1.90
CA ASN A 126 -6.21 -13.42 0.77
C ASN A 126 -5.44 -12.09 0.65
N PRO A 127 -4.19 -12.15 0.15
CA PRO A 127 -3.40 -10.96 -0.17
C PRO A 127 -4.04 -10.06 -1.23
N THR A 128 -3.82 -8.76 -1.09
CA THR A 128 -4.24 -7.73 -2.06
C THR A 128 -3.78 -8.05 -3.49
N PRO A 129 -2.51 -8.45 -3.76
CA PRO A 129 -2.08 -8.78 -5.13
C PRO A 129 -2.87 -9.94 -5.76
N LEU A 130 -3.38 -10.89 -4.98
CA LEU A 130 -4.23 -11.94 -5.55
C LEU A 130 -5.56 -11.38 -6.07
N THR A 131 -6.15 -10.40 -5.40
CA THR A 131 -7.36 -9.71 -5.90
C THR A 131 -7.06 -8.95 -7.19
N ALA A 132 -5.97 -8.18 -7.24
CA ALA A 132 -5.54 -7.46 -8.43
C ALA A 132 -5.23 -8.41 -9.60
N PHE A 133 -4.58 -9.54 -9.33
CA PHE A 133 -4.36 -10.62 -10.31
C PHE A 133 -5.69 -11.18 -10.84
N THR A 134 -6.65 -11.46 -9.96
CA THR A 134 -7.95 -12.02 -10.33
C THR A 134 -8.73 -11.07 -11.25
N VAL A 135 -8.69 -9.76 -10.99
CA VAL A 135 -9.32 -8.75 -11.87
C VAL A 135 -8.81 -8.90 -13.31
N ARG A 136 -7.50 -9.05 -13.47
CA ARG A 136 -6.87 -9.15 -14.81
C ARG A 136 -7.05 -10.54 -15.43
N SER A 137 -6.77 -11.60 -14.68
CA SER A 137 -6.81 -12.98 -15.20
C SER A 137 -8.20 -13.41 -15.61
N LEU A 138 -9.23 -13.00 -14.87
CA LEU A 138 -10.64 -13.28 -15.20
C LEU A 138 -11.34 -12.16 -15.98
N LYS A 139 -10.60 -11.09 -16.33
CA LYS A 139 -11.11 -9.90 -17.06
C LYS A 139 -12.35 -9.30 -16.39
N ALA A 140 -12.32 -9.22 -15.07
CA ALA A 140 -13.38 -8.57 -14.30
C ALA A 140 -13.38 -7.06 -14.59
N ASP A 141 -14.57 -6.46 -14.67
CA ASP A 141 -14.75 -5.03 -14.96
C ASP A 141 -14.32 -4.15 -13.80
N ALA A 142 -14.42 -4.69 -12.59
CA ALA A 142 -13.89 -4.07 -11.38
C ALA A 142 -13.38 -5.11 -10.39
N GLY A 143 -12.61 -4.65 -9.42
CA GLY A 143 -12.20 -5.42 -8.25
C GLY A 143 -12.45 -4.65 -6.97
N ILE A 144 -12.79 -5.37 -5.93
CA ILE A 144 -12.93 -4.85 -4.57
C ILE A 144 -11.96 -5.63 -3.68
N MET A 145 -11.12 -4.93 -2.94
CA MET A 145 -10.31 -5.53 -1.88
C MET A 145 -10.65 -4.88 -0.54
N VAL A 146 -11.19 -5.68 0.37
CA VAL A 146 -11.53 -5.25 1.73
C VAL A 146 -10.29 -5.39 2.59
N THR A 147 -9.66 -4.27 2.89
CA THR A 147 -8.42 -4.19 3.67
C THR A 147 -8.11 -2.74 4.07
N ALA A 148 -7.42 -2.57 5.19
CA ALA A 148 -6.79 -1.30 5.55
C ALA A 148 -5.24 -1.35 5.44
N SER A 149 -4.68 -2.35 4.71
CA SER A 149 -3.23 -2.52 4.56
C SER A 149 -2.51 -2.56 5.93
N HIS A 150 -1.57 -1.68 6.17
CA HIS A 150 -0.78 -1.58 7.41
C HIS A 150 -1.38 -0.65 8.49
N ASN A 151 -2.62 -0.17 8.34
CA ASN A 151 -3.27 0.67 9.36
C ASN A 151 -3.44 -0.08 10.70
N PRO A 152 -3.67 0.64 11.82
CA PRO A 152 -3.93 0.02 13.12
C PRO A 152 -5.00 -1.07 13.10
N PRO A 153 -5.03 -1.96 14.11
CA PRO A 153 -6.00 -3.08 14.20
C PRO A 153 -7.46 -2.67 14.09
N ALA A 154 -7.79 -1.50 14.63
CA ALA A 154 -9.17 -0.99 14.63
C ALA A 154 -9.69 -0.63 13.23
N ASP A 155 -8.80 -0.43 12.25
CA ASP A 155 -9.18 0.07 10.93
C ASP A 155 -9.53 -1.06 9.96
N ASN A 156 -10.47 -0.75 9.05
CA ASN A 156 -10.70 -1.51 7.84
C ASN A 156 -10.88 -0.55 6.65
N GLY A 157 -11.00 -1.08 5.44
CA GLY A 157 -11.11 -0.28 4.23
C GLY A 157 -11.68 -1.03 3.05
N TYR A 158 -11.74 -0.34 1.91
CA TYR A 158 -12.38 -0.82 0.70
C TYR A 158 -11.64 -0.21 -0.51
N LYS A 159 -10.70 -0.98 -1.09
CA LYS A 159 -9.96 -0.57 -2.30
C LYS A 159 -10.75 -0.97 -3.54
N VAL A 160 -10.71 -0.15 -4.60
CA VAL A 160 -11.39 -0.41 -5.88
C VAL A 160 -10.39 -0.41 -7.03
N TYR A 161 -10.46 -1.45 -7.85
CA TYR A 161 -9.72 -1.62 -9.11
C TYR A 161 -10.69 -1.52 -10.27
N LEU A 162 -10.24 -0.98 -11.41
CA LEU A 162 -11.01 -0.97 -12.66
C LEU A 162 -10.29 -1.80 -13.72
N GLY A 163 -11.02 -2.62 -14.45
CA GLY A 163 -10.45 -3.52 -15.46
C GLY A 163 -11.45 -3.91 -16.53
N GLY A 164 -11.23 -5.02 -17.19
CA GLY A 164 -12.14 -5.62 -18.16
C GLY A 164 -12.60 -4.65 -19.26
N ARG A 165 -13.90 -4.37 -19.26
CA ARG A 165 -14.55 -3.48 -20.24
C ARG A 165 -14.56 -2.01 -19.81
N ILE A 166 -14.19 -1.71 -18.55
CA ILE A 166 -14.21 -0.35 -17.98
C ILE A 166 -12.88 0.36 -18.20
N ALA A 167 -11.76 -0.35 -18.00
CA ALA A 167 -10.43 0.21 -18.16
C ALA A 167 -9.57 -0.70 -19.03
N THR A 168 -8.84 -0.13 -19.97
CA THR A 168 -8.03 -0.86 -20.96
C THR A 168 -6.59 -0.38 -20.99
N GLY A 169 -5.70 -1.17 -21.59
CA GLY A 169 -4.29 -0.83 -21.74
C GLY A 169 -3.58 -0.68 -20.38
N PRO A 170 -2.77 0.37 -20.18
CA PRO A 170 -2.03 0.56 -18.92
C PRO A 170 -2.91 0.77 -17.69
N ALA A 171 -4.18 1.11 -17.84
CA ALA A 171 -5.13 1.31 -16.74
C ALA A 171 -5.86 0.02 -16.32
N GLU A 172 -5.77 -1.06 -17.11
CA GLU A 172 -6.47 -2.31 -16.84
C GLU A 172 -5.96 -2.98 -15.56
N GLY A 173 -6.86 -3.22 -14.61
CA GLY A 173 -6.54 -3.86 -13.32
C GLY A 173 -5.84 -2.96 -12.32
N VAL A 174 -5.87 -1.64 -12.53
CA VAL A 174 -5.24 -0.65 -11.64
C VAL A 174 -6.29 0.00 -10.74
N GLN A 175 -5.88 0.43 -9.55
CA GLN A 175 -6.74 1.22 -8.65
C GLN A 175 -7.28 2.46 -9.38
N LEU A 176 -8.51 2.83 -9.07
CA LEU A 176 -9.21 3.95 -9.73
C LEU A 176 -8.52 5.30 -9.52
N VAL A 177 -8.76 6.21 -10.43
CA VAL A 177 -8.30 7.61 -10.39
C VAL A 177 -9.42 8.53 -10.86
N SER A 178 -9.26 9.85 -10.66
CA SER A 178 -10.21 10.84 -11.19
C SER A 178 -10.34 10.70 -12.73
N PRO A 179 -11.59 10.89 -13.27
CA PRO A 179 -12.78 11.38 -12.59
C PRO A 179 -13.63 10.28 -11.93
N ALA A 180 -13.32 8.99 -12.12
CA ALA A 180 -14.14 7.87 -11.66
C ALA A 180 -14.39 7.90 -10.13
N ASP A 181 -13.42 8.33 -9.32
CA ASP A 181 -13.57 8.47 -7.87
C ASP A 181 -14.70 9.46 -7.51
N ALA A 182 -14.74 10.62 -8.15
CA ALA A 182 -15.76 11.64 -7.89
C ALA A 182 -17.16 11.22 -8.40
N GLU A 183 -17.20 10.53 -9.55
CA GLU A 183 -18.45 10.01 -10.11
C GLU A 183 -19.03 8.90 -9.21
N ILE A 184 -18.21 7.96 -8.75
CA ILE A 184 -18.61 6.91 -7.81
C ILE A 184 -19.02 7.53 -6.47
N ALA A 185 -18.28 8.51 -5.92
CA ALA A 185 -18.67 9.22 -4.70
C ALA A 185 -20.05 9.87 -4.82
N THR A 186 -20.37 10.45 -5.98
CA THR A 186 -21.70 11.00 -6.27
C THR A 186 -22.76 9.91 -6.26
N ALA A 187 -22.49 8.74 -6.84
CA ALA A 187 -23.42 7.61 -6.83
C ALA A 187 -23.62 7.01 -5.41
N ILE A 188 -22.56 6.99 -4.59
CA ILE A 188 -22.64 6.58 -3.17
C ILE A 188 -23.52 7.54 -2.36
N ALA A 189 -23.34 8.85 -2.57
CA ALA A 189 -24.17 9.86 -1.88
C ALA A 189 -25.66 9.75 -2.24
N ALA A 190 -25.98 9.31 -3.46
CA ALA A 190 -27.35 9.07 -3.92
C ALA A 190 -27.92 7.69 -3.53
N ALA A 191 -27.13 6.83 -2.87
CA ALA A 191 -27.59 5.50 -2.46
C ALA A 191 -28.70 5.60 -1.40
N PRO A 192 -29.73 4.72 -1.44
CA PRO A 192 -30.78 4.66 -0.41
C PRO A 192 -30.19 4.27 0.95
N HIS A 193 -31.02 4.18 1.97
CA HIS A 193 -30.61 3.61 3.25
C HIS A 193 -30.13 2.17 3.07
N ALA A 194 -29.24 1.72 3.96
CA ALA A 194 -28.54 0.45 3.74
C ALA A 194 -29.45 -0.78 3.76
N ASP A 195 -30.49 -0.77 4.59
CA ASP A 195 -31.53 -1.80 4.68
C ASP A 195 -32.51 -1.80 3.48
N GLU A 196 -32.59 -0.69 2.75
CA GLU A 196 -33.38 -0.57 1.52
C GLU A 196 -32.63 -1.06 0.27
N VAL A 197 -31.30 -1.25 0.37
CA VAL A 197 -30.49 -1.81 -0.73
C VAL A 197 -30.80 -3.29 -0.89
N PRO A 198 -31.26 -3.74 -2.08
CA PRO A 198 -31.54 -5.16 -2.31
C PRO A 198 -30.27 -6.02 -2.17
N LEU A 199 -30.42 -7.19 -1.60
CA LEU A 199 -29.37 -8.21 -1.46
C LEU A 199 -29.84 -9.52 -2.15
N SER A 200 -28.93 -10.18 -2.88
CA SER A 200 -29.16 -11.49 -3.51
C SER A 200 -27.89 -12.32 -3.54
N THR A 201 -28.06 -13.64 -3.62
CA THR A 201 -26.96 -14.60 -3.79
C THR A 201 -26.94 -15.26 -5.18
N ASP A 202 -27.87 -14.93 -6.07
CA ASP A 202 -28.12 -15.65 -7.33
C ASP A 202 -26.95 -15.61 -8.31
N ASN A 203 -26.19 -14.50 -8.32
CA ASN A 203 -25.07 -14.26 -9.24
C ASN A 203 -23.71 -14.20 -8.51
N ILE A 204 -23.61 -14.85 -7.34
CA ILE A 204 -22.34 -15.01 -6.63
C ILE A 204 -21.68 -16.29 -7.10
N VAL A 205 -20.40 -16.21 -7.47
CA VAL A 205 -19.58 -17.35 -7.91
C VAL A 205 -18.29 -17.35 -7.13
N ASP A 206 -18.06 -18.42 -6.38
CA ASP A 206 -16.77 -18.65 -5.73
C ASP A 206 -15.70 -18.95 -6.77
N VAL A 207 -14.56 -18.26 -6.68
CA VAL A 207 -13.41 -18.45 -7.56
C VAL A 207 -12.14 -18.58 -6.72
N ASP A 208 -11.20 -19.38 -7.20
CA ASP A 208 -9.90 -19.53 -6.54
C ASP A 208 -8.78 -19.47 -7.58
N THR A 209 -8.13 -18.34 -7.67
CA THR A 209 -7.03 -18.07 -8.62
C THR A 209 -5.65 -18.22 -8.00
N ARG A 210 -5.55 -18.81 -6.79
CA ARG A 210 -4.26 -18.95 -6.09
C ARG A 210 -3.28 -19.85 -6.85
N ALA A 211 -3.77 -20.90 -7.50
CA ALA A 211 -2.90 -21.81 -8.26
C ALA A 211 -2.28 -21.09 -9.47
N GLU A 212 -3.09 -20.38 -10.25
CA GLU A 212 -2.66 -19.62 -11.43
C GLU A 212 -1.72 -18.48 -11.05
N TYR A 213 -2.01 -17.78 -9.95
CA TYR A 213 -1.12 -16.75 -9.40
C TYR A 213 0.24 -17.33 -9.01
N LEU A 214 0.26 -18.45 -8.27
CA LEU A 214 1.50 -19.12 -7.88
C LEU A 214 2.29 -19.63 -9.09
N ASP A 215 1.58 -20.18 -10.11
CA ASP A 215 2.20 -20.63 -11.37
C ASP A 215 2.86 -19.47 -12.10
N ARG A 216 2.22 -18.29 -12.10
CA ARG A 216 2.76 -17.10 -12.73
C ARG A 216 3.92 -16.51 -11.95
N ALA A 217 3.77 -16.30 -10.64
CA ALA A 217 4.80 -15.72 -9.80
C ALA A 217 6.06 -16.59 -9.72
N ALA A 218 5.91 -17.92 -9.76
CA ALA A 218 7.05 -18.83 -9.80
C ALA A 218 7.93 -18.68 -11.06
N GLN A 219 7.41 -18.11 -12.14
CA GLN A 219 8.20 -17.83 -13.36
C GLN A 219 9.23 -16.71 -13.18
N LEU A 220 9.09 -15.93 -12.09
CA LEU A 220 10.05 -14.87 -11.73
C LEU A 220 11.31 -15.44 -11.06
N VAL A 221 11.33 -16.75 -10.70
CA VAL A 221 12.51 -17.36 -10.10
C VAL A 221 13.66 -17.38 -11.12
N GLY A 222 14.79 -16.87 -10.68
CA GLY A 222 16.05 -16.96 -11.44
C GLY A 222 16.92 -18.12 -10.96
N ALA A 223 18.21 -17.86 -10.76
CA ALA A 223 19.09 -18.82 -10.10
C ALA A 223 18.58 -19.12 -8.69
N HIS A 224 18.60 -20.38 -8.31
CA HIS A 224 18.30 -20.81 -6.94
C HIS A 224 19.47 -21.65 -6.43
N THR A 225 19.92 -21.30 -5.23
CA THR A 225 20.88 -22.09 -4.45
C THR A 225 20.22 -22.37 -3.11
N ASP A 226 20.97 -22.99 -2.23
CA ASP A 226 20.56 -23.32 -0.87
C ASP A 226 20.43 -22.06 0.02
N VAL A 227 19.37 -21.25 -0.23
CA VAL A 227 19.03 -20.06 0.57
C VAL A 227 17.98 -20.40 1.60
N THR A 228 18.23 -19.99 2.84
CA THR A 228 17.31 -20.07 3.97
C THR A 228 16.67 -18.71 4.21
N ILE A 229 15.36 -18.66 4.18
CA ILE A 229 14.55 -17.45 4.33
C ILE A 229 13.78 -17.52 5.65
N ALA A 230 13.98 -16.53 6.51
CA ALA A 230 13.01 -16.24 7.56
C ALA A 230 11.87 -15.41 6.95
N LEU A 231 10.62 -15.80 7.16
CA LEU A 231 9.46 -15.14 6.58
C LEU A 231 8.44 -14.75 7.65
N THR A 232 8.03 -13.49 7.65
CA THR A 232 6.92 -13.03 8.47
C THR A 232 5.89 -12.27 7.64
N ALA A 233 4.62 -12.41 7.99
CA ALA A 233 3.53 -11.56 7.50
C ALA A 233 2.96 -10.68 8.64
N MET A 234 3.63 -10.63 9.80
CA MET A 234 3.20 -9.83 10.96
C MET A 234 1.71 -10.03 11.28
N HIS A 235 1.26 -11.28 11.39
CA HIS A 235 -0.15 -11.67 11.55
C HIS A 235 -1.07 -11.32 10.37
N GLY A 236 -0.50 -10.96 9.21
CA GLY A 236 -1.25 -10.71 7.98
C GLY A 236 -1.52 -11.97 7.16
N VAL A 237 -2.11 -11.79 5.98
CA VAL A 237 -2.59 -12.88 5.12
C VAL A 237 -1.52 -13.41 4.13
N GLY A 238 -0.32 -12.83 4.13
CA GLY A 238 0.73 -13.19 3.17
C GLY A 238 1.50 -14.48 3.48
N ALA A 239 1.53 -14.94 4.74
CA ALA A 239 2.42 -16.02 5.19
C ALA A 239 2.24 -17.32 4.39
N ALA A 240 1.02 -17.85 4.35
CA ALA A 240 0.75 -19.14 3.72
C ALA A 240 1.01 -19.14 2.20
N LEU A 241 0.65 -18.05 1.50
CA LEU A 241 0.86 -17.94 0.06
C LEU A 241 2.33 -17.71 -0.26
N GLY A 242 3.02 -16.87 0.52
CA GLY A 242 4.46 -16.60 0.38
C GLY A 242 5.31 -17.83 0.65
N GLU A 243 5.07 -18.55 1.75
CA GLU A 243 5.75 -19.81 2.07
C GLU A 243 5.59 -20.84 0.94
N LYS A 244 4.34 -21.03 0.48
CA LYS A 244 4.04 -21.98 -0.61
C LYS A 244 4.75 -21.59 -1.90
N LEU A 245 4.79 -20.32 -2.26
CA LEU A 245 5.45 -19.83 -3.45
C LEU A 245 6.98 -20.02 -3.37
N LEU A 246 7.60 -19.54 -2.30
CA LEU A 246 9.05 -19.61 -2.12
C LEU A 246 9.54 -21.05 -2.01
N THR A 247 8.82 -21.93 -1.29
CA THR A 247 9.12 -23.37 -1.21
C THR A 247 9.01 -24.03 -2.58
N ARG A 248 7.99 -23.70 -3.37
CA ARG A 248 7.81 -24.19 -4.73
C ARG A 248 8.96 -23.74 -5.65
N CYS A 249 9.52 -22.55 -5.42
CA CYS A 249 10.71 -22.04 -6.13
C CYS A 249 12.03 -22.67 -5.65
N GLY A 250 12.00 -23.60 -4.68
CA GLY A 250 13.16 -24.34 -4.22
C GLY A 250 13.92 -23.71 -3.05
N PHE A 251 13.39 -22.67 -2.42
CA PHE A 251 13.99 -22.05 -1.24
C PHE A 251 13.58 -22.75 0.06
N ARG A 252 14.45 -22.72 1.07
CA ARG A 252 14.11 -23.16 2.43
C ARG A 252 13.47 -22.00 3.16
N VAL A 253 12.22 -22.17 3.57
CA VAL A 253 11.44 -21.12 4.25
C VAL A 253 11.12 -21.55 5.67
N SER A 254 11.33 -20.65 6.61
CA SER A 254 10.90 -20.80 8.00
C SER A 254 10.05 -19.59 8.40
N LEU A 255 8.79 -19.84 8.72
CA LEU A 255 7.90 -18.79 9.21
C LEU A 255 8.27 -18.40 10.64
N VAL A 256 8.14 -17.11 10.95
CA VAL A 256 8.21 -16.62 12.34
C VAL A 256 6.99 -17.17 13.08
N PRO A 257 7.17 -18.09 14.05
CA PRO A 257 6.05 -18.88 14.59
C PRO A 257 4.95 -18.03 15.21
N GLU A 258 5.31 -16.98 15.93
CA GLU A 258 4.36 -16.09 16.62
C GLU A 258 3.52 -15.26 15.66
N GLN A 259 3.99 -15.07 14.43
CA GLN A 259 3.38 -14.20 13.41
C GLN A 259 2.87 -14.97 12.18
N ALA A 260 2.90 -16.30 12.22
CA ALA A 260 2.61 -17.15 11.06
C ALA A 260 1.12 -17.21 10.70
N GLN A 261 0.23 -17.02 11.67
CA GLN A 261 -1.21 -17.07 11.46
C GLN A 261 -1.81 -15.66 11.43
N PRO A 262 -2.79 -15.43 10.55
CA PRO A 262 -3.53 -14.17 10.55
C PRO A 262 -4.23 -13.92 11.88
N ASP A 263 -4.04 -12.71 12.42
CA ASP A 263 -4.70 -12.24 13.64
C ASP A 263 -5.04 -10.75 13.47
N PRO A 264 -6.33 -10.37 13.50
CA PRO A 264 -6.76 -8.99 13.28
C PRO A 264 -6.28 -8.00 14.35
N ASP A 265 -5.86 -8.49 15.52
CA ASP A 265 -5.40 -7.64 16.63
C ASP A 265 -3.87 -7.39 16.58
N PHE A 266 -3.12 -8.08 15.71
CA PHE A 266 -1.67 -7.93 15.54
C PHE A 266 -0.89 -7.94 16.86
N PRO A 267 -1.02 -8.96 17.73
CA PRO A 267 -0.64 -8.89 19.15
C PRO A 267 0.87 -8.70 19.41
N THR A 268 1.73 -8.92 18.43
CA THR A 268 3.19 -8.81 18.60
C THR A 268 3.76 -7.49 18.07
N VAL A 269 2.96 -6.64 17.45
CA VAL A 269 3.38 -5.35 16.89
C VAL A 269 2.35 -4.27 17.22
N SER A 270 2.81 -3.13 17.70
CA SER A 270 1.92 -2.00 18.00
C SER A 270 1.36 -1.33 16.75
N PHE A 271 2.09 -1.43 15.64
CA PHE A 271 1.70 -0.93 14.33
C PHE A 271 2.21 -1.90 13.26
N PRO A 272 1.32 -2.57 12.50
CA PRO A 272 1.71 -3.66 11.59
C PRO A 272 2.28 -3.15 10.26
N ASN A 273 3.30 -2.32 10.33
CA ASN A 273 4.03 -1.80 9.18
C ASN A 273 5.51 -2.21 9.28
N PRO A 274 6.06 -2.95 8.30
CA PRO A 274 7.48 -3.35 8.32
C PRO A 274 8.47 -2.19 8.39
N GLU A 275 8.06 -0.97 8.04
CA GLU A 275 8.92 0.22 8.10
C GLU A 275 8.99 0.84 9.51
N GLU A 276 8.10 0.45 10.43
CA GLU A 276 8.12 1.02 11.78
C GLU A 276 9.27 0.42 12.61
N PRO A 277 9.93 1.25 13.43
CA PRO A 277 10.99 0.76 14.32
C PRO A 277 10.52 -0.40 15.22
N GLY A 278 11.27 -1.49 15.26
CA GLY A 278 10.96 -2.67 16.08
C GLY A 278 9.96 -3.65 15.45
N ALA A 279 9.32 -3.31 14.33
CA ALA A 279 8.36 -4.20 13.67
C ALA A 279 8.98 -5.52 13.19
N LEU A 280 10.27 -5.52 12.84
CA LEU A 280 11.01 -6.69 12.39
C LEU A 280 11.81 -7.41 13.49
N ASP A 281 11.76 -6.98 14.75
CA ASP A 281 12.60 -7.54 15.81
C ASP A 281 12.40 -9.05 16.03
N LEU A 282 11.15 -9.53 15.99
CA LEU A 282 10.84 -10.96 16.06
C LEU A 282 11.39 -11.72 14.85
N GLY A 283 11.23 -11.14 13.66
CA GLY A 283 11.74 -11.71 12.41
C GLY A 283 13.25 -11.82 12.40
N ILE A 284 13.96 -10.78 12.84
CA ILE A 284 15.43 -10.74 12.93
C ILE A 284 15.92 -11.79 13.92
N ARG A 285 15.31 -11.89 15.11
CA ARG A 285 15.66 -12.91 16.10
C ARG A 285 15.48 -14.32 15.53
N HIS A 286 14.35 -14.59 14.88
CA HIS A 286 14.11 -15.89 14.24
C HIS A 286 15.12 -16.16 13.14
N ALA A 287 15.46 -15.15 12.32
CA ALA A 287 16.47 -15.27 11.27
C ALA A 287 17.86 -15.61 11.83
N GLU A 288 18.25 -15.02 12.96
CA GLU A 288 19.48 -15.35 13.67
C GLU A 288 19.48 -16.79 14.19
N GLU A 289 18.38 -17.22 14.84
CA GLU A 289 18.25 -18.56 15.42
C GLU A 289 18.37 -19.68 14.36
N ILE A 290 17.81 -19.47 13.18
CA ILE A 290 17.85 -20.49 12.10
C ILE A 290 19.04 -20.33 11.15
N GLY A 291 19.87 -19.31 11.33
CA GLY A 291 20.96 -18.97 10.41
C GLY A 291 20.45 -18.64 9.00
N ALA A 292 19.43 -17.79 8.90
CA ALA A 292 18.86 -17.37 7.64
C ALA A 292 19.83 -16.51 6.81
N ASP A 293 19.72 -16.59 5.50
CA ASP A 293 20.45 -15.73 4.56
C ASP A 293 19.76 -14.37 4.35
N ILE A 294 18.44 -14.35 4.52
CA ILE A 294 17.58 -13.16 4.37
C ILE A 294 16.32 -13.29 5.23
N LEU A 295 15.88 -12.19 5.79
CA LEU A 295 14.53 -12.03 6.35
C LEU A 295 13.66 -11.31 5.33
N ILE A 296 12.48 -11.85 5.06
CA ILE A 296 11.44 -11.22 4.23
C ILE A 296 10.24 -10.96 5.11
N ALA A 297 9.66 -9.76 5.01
CA ALA A 297 8.50 -9.37 5.78
C ALA A 297 7.44 -8.71 4.89
N TYR A 298 6.18 -9.17 5.03
CA TYR A 298 5.03 -8.55 4.37
C TYR A 298 4.25 -7.69 5.35
N ASP A 299 3.58 -6.65 4.84
CA ASP A 299 2.52 -5.97 5.57
C ASP A 299 1.25 -6.83 5.60
N PRO A 300 0.21 -6.47 6.40
CA PRO A 300 -0.93 -7.37 6.63
C PRO A 300 -1.68 -7.85 5.39
N ASP A 301 -1.78 -7.06 4.33
CA ASP A 301 -2.41 -7.47 3.07
C ASP A 301 -1.40 -7.89 2.00
N ALA A 302 -0.12 -7.97 2.37
CA ALA A 302 1.00 -8.48 1.58
C ALA A 302 1.16 -7.82 0.20
N ASP A 303 0.73 -6.56 0.06
CA ASP A 303 1.04 -5.77 -1.11
C ASP A 303 2.46 -5.16 -1.02
N ARG A 304 3.08 -5.14 0.18
CA ARG A 304 4.43 -4.66 0.46
C ARG A 304 5.38 -5.77 0.85
N CYS A 305 6.68 -5.52 0.63
CA CYS A 305 7.74 -6.46 0.96
C CYS A 305 8.97 -5.72 1.50
N ALA A 306 9.31 -5.95 2.76
CA ALA A 306 10.57 -5.51 3.35
C ALA A 306 11.57 -6.67 3.39
N ALA A 307 12.85 -6.32 3.40
CA ALA A 307 13.93 -7.29 3.59
C ALA A 307 14.93 -6.79 4.64
N ALA A 308 15.48 -7.72 5.42
CA ALA A 308 16.66 -7.47 6.22
C ALA A 308 17.71 -8.55 5.95
N VAL A 309 18.98 -8.16 6.07
CA VAL A 309 20.13 -9.00 5.72
C VAL A 309 21.21 -8.91 6.79
N PRO A 310 22.03 -9.98 6.96
CA PRO A 310 23.18 -9.92 7.84
C PRO A 310 24.24 -8.99 7.29
N THR A 311 24.88 -8.23 8.18
CA THR A 311 26.04 -7.38 7.89
C THR A 311 27.34 -8.18 8.13
N SER A 312 28.46 -7.65 7.68
CA SER A 312 29.78 -8.22 7.94
C SER A 312 30.16 -8.31 9.43
N SER A 313 29.52 -7.48 10.27
CA SER A 313 29.70 -7.53 11.73
C SER A 313 28.82 -8.58 12.42
N GLY A 314 27.94 -9.28 11.68
CA GLY A 314 27.00 -10.27 12.19
C GLY A 314 25.71 -9.68 12.76
N THR A 315 25.51 -8.36 12.70
CA THR A 315 24.22 -7.72 13.00
C THR A 315 23.32 -7.76 11.77
N TRP A 316 22.01 -7.58 11.97
CA TRP A 316 21.05 -7.50 10.88
C TRP A 316 20.76 -6.06 10.52
N ARG A 317 20.60 -5.78 9.23
CA ARG A 317 20.20 -4.47 8.69
C ARG A 317 18.99 -4.61 7.80
N GLN A 318 17.95 -3.85 8.10
CA GLN A 318 16.82 -3.69 7.19
C GLN A 318 17.23 -2.83 6.00
N LEU A 319 16.88 -3.26 4.79
CA LEU A 319 17.03 -2.47 3.56
C LEU A 319 15.90 -1.44 3.48
N THR A 320 16.22 -0.25 3.02
CA THR A 320 15.19 0.75 2.69
C THR A 320 14.42 0.33 1.44
N GLY A 321 13.24 0.93 1.20
CA GLY A 321 12.50 0.70 -0.03
C GLY A 321 13.27 1.12 -1.27
N ASP A 322 14.05 2.21 -1.20
CA ASP A 322 14.90 2.68 -2.30
C ASP A 322 16.07 1.73 -2.58
N GLU A 323 16.74 1.21 -1.56
CA GLU A 323 17.81 0.20 -1.71
C GLU A 323 17.26 -1.08 -2.31
N THR A 324 16.12 -1.54 -1.81
CA THR A 324 15.43 -2.73 -2.35
C THR A 324 14.99 -2.50 -3.79
N GLY A 325 14.42 -1.32 -4.10
CA GLY A 325 14.01 -0.93 -5.45
C GLY A 325 15.19 -0.89 -6.44
N ALA A 326 16.35 -0.40 -6.00
CA ALA A 326 17.58 -0.40 -6.79
C ALA A 326 18.09 -1.82 -7.06
N LEU A 327 18.13 -2.67 -6.03
CA LEU A 327 18.54 -4.08 -6.16
C LEU A 327 17.63 -4.85 -7.10
N LEU A 328 16.31 -4.70 -6.96
CA LEU A 328 15.32 -5.35 -7.83
C LEU A 328 15.40 -4.82 -9.27
N GLY A 329 15.52 -3.51 -9.46
CA GLY A 329 15.64 -2.89 -10.78
C GLY A 329 16.88 -3.36 -11.52
N ASP A 330 18.04 -3.36 -10.85
CA ASP A 330 19.29 -3.89 -11.43
C ASP A 330 19.16 -5.39 -11.78
N TYR A 331 18.59 -6.19 -10.86
CA TYR A 331 18.41 -7.61 -11.10
C TYR A 331 17.52 -7.87 -12.32
N LEU A 332 16.34 -7.25 -12.38
CA LEU A 332 15.40 -7.45 -13.47
C LEU A 332 15.97 -6.96 -14.82
N ALA A 333 16.70 -5.84 -14.83
CA ALA A 333 17.38 -5.35 -16.02
C ALA A 333 18.42 -6.36 -16.53
N ARG A 334 19.22 -6.95 -15.64
CA ARG A 334 20.19 -8.02 -15.99
C ARG A 334 19.51 -9.30 -16.48
N GLN A 335 18.30 -9.59 -16.00
CA GLN A 335 17.49 -10.72 -16.49
C GLN A 335 16.81 -10.42 -17.85
N GLY A 336 17.07 -9.27 -18.46
CA GLY A 336 16.57 -8.92 -19.78
C GLY A 336 15.21 -8.25 -19.81
N ALA A 337 14.82 -7.56 -18.73
CA ALA A 337 13.62 -6.72 -18.73
C ALA A 337 13.64 -5.74 -19.91
N THR A 338 12.49 -5.52 -20.52
CA THR A 338 12.29 -4.57 -21.63
C THR A 338 11.11 -3.67 -21.36
N GLY A 339 11.20 -2.39 -21.75
CA GLY A 339 10.16 -1.40 -21.51
C GLY A 339 10.61 -0.32 -20.53
N ASN A 340 9.68 0.17 -19.73
CA ASN A 340 9.90 1.27 -18.81
C ASN A 340 10.01 0.80 -17.36
N PHE A 341 10.96 1.34 -16.63
CA PHE A 341 10.96 1.34 -15.18
C PHE A 341 10.25 2.59 -14.67
N ALA A 342 9.56 2.50 -13.54
CA ALA A 342 8.89 3.65 -12.98
C ALA A 342 8.96 3.67 -11.45
N ASN A 343 9.05 4.86 -10.88
CA ASN A 343 8.96 5.04 -9.43
C ASN A 343 8.26 6.34 -9.07
N SER A 344 7.87 6.48 -7.81
CA SER A 344 7.28 7.71 -7.32
C SER A 344 8.31 8.83 -7.34
N LEU A 345 7.86 10.05 -7.55
CA LEU A 345 8.73 11.24 -7.57
C LEU A 345 9.49 11.50 -6.25
N VAL A 346 9.06 10.86 -5.15
CA VAL A 346 9.71 10.95 -3.85
C VAL A 346 10.71 9.81 -3.60
N SER A 347 10.64 8.73 -4.37
CA SER A 347 11.62 7.63 -4.36
C SER A 347 12.95 8.08 -4.96
N SER A 348 14.00 7.29 -4.78
CA SER A 348 15.34 7.62 -5.28
C SER A 348 15.40 7.75 -6.81
N ARG A 349 16.18 8.73 -7.30
CA ARG A 349 16.57 8.86 -8.72
C ARG A 349 17.50 7.72 -9.19
N LEU A 350 17.92 6.84 -8.29
CA LEU A 350 18.84 5.74 -8.60
C LEU A 350 18.25 4.77 -9.62
N LEU A 351 16.91 4.50 -9.55
CA LEU A 351 16.26 3.63 -10.54
C LEU A 351 16.38 4.20 -11.96
N GLY A 352 16.26 5.51 -12.14
CA GLY A 352 16.45 6.15 -13.44
C GLY A 352 17.88 6.01 -13.98
N ARG A 353 18.88 6.06 -13.08
CA ARG A 353 20.28 5.81 -13.47
C ARG A 353 20.50 4.35 -13.88
N ILE A 354 19.91 3.40 -13.13
CA ILE A 354 19.95 1.97 -13.48
C ILE A 354 19.28 1.75 -14.82
N ALA A 355 18.08 2.26 -15.04
CA ALA A 355 17.37 2.13 -16.30
C ALA A 355 18.20 2.66 -17.48
N ALA A 356 18.78 3.86 -17.35
CA ALA A 356 19.65 4.45 -18.36
C ALA A 356 20.90 3.60 -18.66
N HIS A 357 21.51 3.00 -17.62
CA HIS A 357 22.69 2.11 -17.79
C HIS A 357 22.36 0.89 -18.66
N TYR A 358 21.15 0.34 -18.51
CA TYR A 358 20.70 -0.83 -19.28
C TYR A 358 19.95 -0.46 -20.57
N GLY A 359 19.81 0.83 -20.90
CA GLY A 359 19.11 1.29 -22.10
C GLY A 359 17.59 1.14 -22.02
N LEU A 360 17.03 1.12 -20.81
CA LEU A 360 15.60 1.06 -20.54
C LEU A 360 15.01 2.47 -20.39
N GLY A 361 13.71 2.61 -20.67
CA GLY A 361 12.98 3.84 -20.33
C GLY A 361 12.76 4.00 -18.82
N HIS A 362 12.56 5.23 -18.37
CA HIS A 362 12.26 5.53 -16.97
C HIS A 362 11.26 6.66 -16.83
N GLU A 363 10.30 6.52 -15.91
CA GLU A 363 9.32 7.54 -15.57
C GLU A 363 9.26 7.80 -14.06
N GLU A 364 9.33 9.09 -13.66
CA GLU A 364 8.93 9.53 -12.32
C GLU A 364 7.44 9.90 -12.34
N THR A 365 6.65 9.27 -11.48
CA THR A 365 5.20 9.53 -11.38
C THR A 365 4.84 10.27 -10.09
N LEU A 366 3.60 10.74 -9.99
CA LEU A 366 3.04 11.20 -8.72
C LEU A 366 3.06 10.06 -7.69
N THR A 367 3.01 10.43 -6.40
CA THR A 367 2.93 9.44 -5.30
C THR A 367 1.63 8.65 -5.34
N GLY A 368 1.74 7.38 -5.05
CA GLY A 368 0.66 6.39 -5.09
C GLY A 368 0.79 5.43 -6.26
N PHE A 369 0.76 4.15 -5.96
CA PHE A 369 1.08 3.07 -6.91
C PHE A 369 0.18 3.07 -8.15
N LYS A 370 -1.05 3.59 -8.03
CA LYS A 370 -1.99 3.80 -9.15
C LYS A 370 -1.42 4.63 -10.31
N TRP A 371 -0.44 5.51 -10.06
CA TRP A 371 0.24 6.27 -11.10
C TRP A 371 1.39 5.46 -11.71
N ILE A 372 2.21 4.83 -10.87
CA ILE A 372 3.29 3.94 -11.31
C ILE A 372 2.74 2.83 -12.20
N ALA A 373 1.69 2.17 -11.76
CA ALA A 373 1.06 1.08 -12.49
C ALA A 373 0.46 1.48 -13.86
N ARG A 374 0.23 2.77 -14.11
CA ARG A 374 -0.26 3.29 -15.39
C ARG A 374 0.85 3.65 -16.37
N THR A 375 2.11 3.53 -15.99
CA THR A 375 3.22 3.73 -16.93
C THR A 375 3.06 2.80 -18.13
N PRO A 376 3.10 3.31 -19.36
CA PRO A 376 3.08 2.49 -20.58
C PRO A 376 4.27 1.53 -20.59
N ASP A 377 4.08 0.32 -21.09
CA ASP A 377 5.12 -0.72 -21.22
C ASP A 377 5.94 -0.91 -19.93
N LEU A 378 5.27 -0.79 -18.77
CA LEU A 378 5.90 -0.96 -17.47
C LEU A 378 6.53 -2.36 -17.37
N ALA A 379 7.82 -2.43 -17.05
CA ALA A 379 8.57 -3.66 -16.80
C ALA A 379 8.82 -3.87 -15.30
N PHE A 380 9.01 -2.78 -14.55
CA PHE A 380 9.18 -2.77 -13.10
C PHE A 380 8.76 -1.43 -12.53
N GLY A 381 8.10 -1.45 -11.39
CA GLY A 381 7.74 -0.22 -10.68
C GLY A 381 7.92 -0.34 -9.18
N TYR A 382 8.27 0.77 -8.50
CA TYR A 382 8.30 0.78 -7.05
C TYR A 382 7.98 2.15 -6.44
N GLU A 383 7.55 2.12 -5.19
CA GLU A 383 7.52 3.28 -4.28
C GLU A 383 8.40 3.01 -3.05
N GLU A 384 9.05 4.06 -2.54
CA GLU A 384 9.99 3.99 -1.41
C GLU A 384 9.40 3.37 -0.15
N ALA A 385 8.08 3.40 -0.02
CA ALA A 385 7.33 2.76 1.07
C ALA A 385 7.21 1.24 0.86
N ILE A 386 8.31 0.58 0.46
CA ILE A 386 8.46 -0.87 0.29
C ILE A 386 7.41 -1.54 -0.61
N GLY A 387 6.85 -0.79 -1.55
CA GLY A 387 5.89 -1.31 -2.53
C GLY A 387 6.53 -1.54 -3.90
N PHE A 388 6.50 -2.77 -4.41
CA PHE A 388 7.16 -3.18 -5.65
C PHE A 388 6.19 -3.93 -6.56
N CYS A 389 6.35 -3.76 -7.86
CA CYS A 389 5.62 -4.47 -8.91
C CYS A 389 6.63 -5.14 -9.86
N PRO A 390 7.02 -6.39 -9.60
CA PRO A 390 8.02 -7.09 -10.40
C PRO A 390 7.44 -7.72 -11.67
N ASP A 391 6.13 -7.92 -11.77
CA ASP A 391 5.44 -8.47 -12.94
C ASP A 391 4.15 -7.68 -13.26
N PRO A 392 4.26 -6.50 -13.90
CA PRO A 392 3.11 -5.68 -14.24
C PRO A 392 2.17 -6.33 -15.27
N THR A 393 2.59 -7.41 -15.91
CA THR A 393 1.72 -8.15 -16.84
C THR A 393 0.70 -9.00 -16.12
N ALA A 394 1.01 -9.44 -14.91
CA ALA A 394 0.13 -10.23 -14.05
C ALA A 394 -0.62 -9.35 -13.04
N VAL A 395 0.10 -8.53 -12.29
CA VAL A 395 -0.43 -7.65 -11.23
C VAL A 395 0.00 -6.22 -11.52
N ARG A 396 -0.95 -5.31 -11.74
CA ARG A 396 -0.68 -3.87 -11.92
C ARG A 396 -0.94 -3.10 -10.63
N ASP A 397 -0.34 -3.57 -9.56
CA ASP A 397 -0.28 -2.95 -8.23
C ASP A 397 1.00 -3.44 -7.56
N LYS A 398 1.23 -3.03 -6.32
CA LYS A 398 2.25 -3.61 -5.45
C LYS A 398 1.97 -5.10 -5.24
N ASP A 399 3.01 -5.91 -5.34
CA ASP A 399 2.95 -7.35 -5.14
C ASP A 399 4.11 -7.81 -4.26
N GLY A 400 3.90 -7.80 -2.95
CA GLY A 400 4.92 -8.22 -1.99
C GLY A 400 5.27 -9.70 -2.10
N VAL A 401 4.27 -10.53 -2.43
CA VAL A 401 4.47 -11.99 -2.54
C VAL A 401 5.33 -12.34 -3.76
N ALA A 402 5.05 -11.77 -4.93
CA ALA A 402 5.90 -11.96 -6.11
C ALA A 402 7.29 -11.31 -5.94
N THR A 403 7.36 -10.17 -5.25
CA THR A 403 8.63 -9.49 -4.93
C THR A 403 9.56 -10.39 -4.12
N SER A 404 9.03 -11.19 -3.19
CA SER A 404 9.84 -12.09 -2.37
C SER A 404 10.60 -13.14 -3.19
N VAL A 405 10.03 -13.61 -4.31
CA VAL A 405 10.72 -14.54 -5.23
C VAL A 405 11.92 -13.88 -5.90
N VAL A 406 11.77 -12.64 -6.34
CA VAL A 406 12.85 -11.89 -6.98
C VAL A 406 13.98 -11.60 -5.99
N LEU A 407 13.63 -11.18 -4.75
CA LEU A 407 14.60 -10.96 -3.67
C LEU A 407 15.33 -12.24 -3.29
N ALA A 408 14.62 -13.35 -3.14
CA ALA A 408 15.22 -14.65 -2.83
C ALA A 408 16.15 -15.13 -3.95
N SER A 409 15.78 -14.91 -5.21
CA SER A 409 16.60 -15.24 -6.37
C SER A 409 17.89 -14.39 -6.42
N LEU A 410 17.79 -13.11 -6.11
CA LEU A 410 18.94 -12.22 -6.03
C LEU A 410 19.86 -12.60 -4.84
N ALA A 411 19.28 -12.95 -3.69
CA ALA A 411 20.06 -13.46 -2.56
C ALA A 411 20.80 -14.76 -2.91
N ALA A 412 20.14 -15.66 -3.67
CA ALA A 412 20.74 -16.88 -4.17
C ALA A 412 21.91 -16.61 -5.15
N GLU A 413 21.76 -15.67 -6.06
CA GLU A 413 22.81 -15.23 -6.97
C GLU A 413 24.03 -14.68 -6.20
N CYS A 414 23.80 -13.80 -5.23
CA CYS A 414 24.86 -13.24 -4.39
C CYS A 414 25.58 -14.34 -3.60
N LYS A 415 24.84 -15.25 -2.96
CA LYS A 415 25.40 -16.37 -2.20
C LYS A 415 26.25 -17.30 -3.09
N ALA A 416 25.77 -17.62 -4.28
CA ALA A 416 26.51 -18.42 -5.25
C ALA A 416 27.83 -17.75 -5.72
N ALA A 417 27.81 -16.42 -5.81
CA ALA A 417 28.98 -15.62 -6.16
C ALA A 417 29.94 -15.35 -4.97
N GLY A 418 29.59 -15.79 -3.76
CA GLY A 418 30.34 -15.51 -2.54
C GLY A 418 30.29 -14.03 -2.11
N THR A 419 29.20 -13.32 -2.49
CA THR A 419 28.94 -11.91 -2.15
C THR A 419 27.64 -11.76 -1.35
N THR A 420 27.35 -10.55 -0.89
CA THR A 420 26.16 -10.20 -0.14
C THR A 420 25.27 -9.23 -0.94
N LEU A 421 24.00 -9.08 -0.53
CA LEU A 421 23.11 -8.05 -1.09
C LEU A 421 23.65 -6.65 -0.86
N LEU A 422 24.32 -6.40 0.27
CA LEU A 422 24.94 -5.10 0.57
C LEU A 422 26.11 -4.81 -0.38
N GLU A 423 27.00 -5.78 -0.62
CA GLU A 423 28.09 -5.64 -1.58
C GLU A 423 27.55 -5.48 -3.02
N ARG A 424 26.45 -6.15 -3.36
CA ARG A 424 25.78 -5.93 -4.65
C ARG A 424 25.26 -4.50 -4.78
N LEU A 425 24.66 -3.93 -3.73
CA LEU A 425 24.21 -2.55 -3.71
C LEU A 425 25.37 -1.57 -3.91
N GLU A 426 26.49 -1.79 -3.22
CA GLU A 426 27.73 -1.01 -3.42
C GLU A 426 28.24 -1.10 -4.87
N GLY A 427 28.15 -2.29 -5.47
CA GLY A 427 28.48 -2.48 -6.89
C GLY A 427 27.58 -1.68 -7.84
N ILE A 428 26.30 -1.55 -7.53
CA ILE A 428 25.36 -0.67 -8.27
C ILE A 428 25.79 0.78 -8.11
N TYR A 429 26.07 1.24 -6.88
CA TYR A 429 26.55 2.60 -6.62
C TYR A 429 27.84 2.92 -7.38
N ALA A 430 28.79 2.00 -7.41
CA ALA A 430 30.03 2.16 -8.17
C ALA A 430 29.79 2.25 -9.69
N THR A 431 28.75 1.59 -10.21
CA THR A 431 28.45 1.53 -11.64
C THR A 431 27.70 2.77 -12.14
N VAL A 432 26.65 3.18 -11.43
CA VAL A 432 25.73 4.26 -11.89
C VAL A 432 25.83 5.54 -11.07
N GLY A 433 26.70 5.57 -10.05
CA GLY A 433 26.85 6.66 -9.09
C GLY A 433 25.89 6.53 -7.92
N ALA A 434 26.40 6.66 -6.70
CA ALA A 434 25.64 6.53 -5.48
C ALA A 434 24.56 7.62 -5.34
N LEU A 435 23.44 7.23 -4.75
CA LEU A 435 22.40 8.10 -4.20
C LEU A 435 21.84 7.44 -2.94
N TYR A 436 22.17 8.04 -1.81
CA TYR A 436 21.69 7.62 -0.49
C TYR A 436 20.42 8.37 -0.14
N THR A 437 19.46 7.71 0.50
CA THR A 437 18.20 8.31 0.88
C THR A 437 17.95 8.22 2.38
N GLN A 438 17.25 9.22 2.92
CA GLN A 438 16.81 9.27 4.32
C GLN A 438 15.45 9.94 4.41
N PRO A 439 14.44 9.30 5.04
CA PRO A 439 13.18 9.96 5.35
C PRO A 439 13.34 10.84 6.60
N LEU A 440 12.69 11.99 6.60
CA LEU A 440 12.52 12.82 7.78
C LEU A 440 11.04 13.16 7.91
N THR A 441 10.43 12.77 9.04
CA THR A 441 9.00 12.96 9.27
C THR A 441 8.79 13.80 10.52
N PHE A 442 7.99 14.85 10.39
CA PHE A 442 7.49 15.65 11.50
C PHE A 442 6.04 15.24 11.77
N ARG A 443 5.77 14.74 12.97
CA ARG A 443 4.40 14.48 13.46
C ARG A 443 3.93 15.73 14.18
N VAL A 444 2.71 16.14 13.92
CA VAL A 444 2.12 17.35 14.54
C VAL A 444 0.73 17.04 15.09
N ASP A 445 0.39 17.71 16.18
CA ASP A 445 -0.94 17.59 16.78
C ASP A 445 -1.94 18.60 16.15
N ASP A 446 -1.42 19.66 15.50
CA ASP A 446 -2.20 20.70 14.85
C ASP A 446 -1.86 20.77 13.35
N LEU A 447 -2.85 20.49 12.50
CA LEU A 447 -2.70 20.55 11.04
C LEU A 447 -2.32 21.94 10.51
N SER A 448 -2.60 23.00 11.26
CA SER A 448 -2.20 24.36 10.89
C SER A 448 -0.68 24.51 10.81
N ILE A 449 0.08 23.72 11.57
CA ILE A 449 1.55 23.69 11.52
C ILE A 449 2.03 23.22 10.15
N ILE A 450 1.38 22.21 9.58
CA ILE A 450 1.69 21.70 8.23
C ILE A 450 1.42 22.78 7.18
N ALA A 451 0.25 23.44 7.27
CA ALA A 451 -0.09 24.53 6.34
C ALA A 451 0.94 25.65 6.40
N GLN A 452 1.31 26.11 7.61
CA GLN A 452 2.35 27.12 7.80
C GLN A 452 3.72 26.69 7.27
N ALA A 453 4.11 25.44 7.49
CA ALA A 453 5.34 24.88 6.95
C ALA A 453 5.34 24.88 5.42
N MET A 454 4.24 24.49 4.80
CA MET A 454 4.10 24.51 3.34
C MET A 454 4.08 25.91 2.76
N ASP A 455 3.44 26.87 3.42
CA ASP A 455 3.48 28.29 3.05
C ASP A 455 4.90 28.86 3.16
N LYS A 456 5.63 28.49 4.21
CA LYS A 456 7.05 28.87 4.38
C LYS A 456 7.92 28.32 3.25
N VAL A 457 7.76 27.04 2.93
CA VAL A 457 8.45 26.38 1.80
C VAL A 457 8.14 27.06 0.47
N ALA A 458 6.91 27.51 0.27
CA ALA A 458 6.47 28.15 -0.96
C ALA A 458 6.96 29.60 -1.11
N SER A 459 7.03 30.34 0.01
CA SER A 459 7.37 31.78 0.03
C SER A 459 8.85 32.06 0.29
N THR A 460 9.50 31.28 1.13
CA THR A 460 10.87 31.49 1.60
C THR A 460 11.63 30.18 1.69
N PRO A 461 11.89 29.51 0.55
CA PRO A 461 12.61 28.23 0.54
C PRO A 461 13.99 28.38 1.20
N PRO A 462 14.58 27.30 1.74
CA PRO A 462 15.93 27.36 2.31
C PRO A 462 16.93 27.82 1.23
N ALA A 463 17.82 28.72 1.60
CA ALA A 463 18.86 29.23 0.68
C ALA A 463 20.01 28.23 0.49
N GLU A 464 20.27 27.42 1.53
CA GLU A 464 21.31 26.40 1.53
C GLU A 464 20.86 25.18 2.35
N LEU A 465 21.47 24.02 2.11
CA LEU A 465 21.28 22.78 2.87
C LEU A 465 22.64 22.09 3.01
N ALA A 466 23.01 21.73 4.22
CA ALA A 466 24.34 21.18 4.58
C ALA A 466 25.51 22.00 3.99
N GLY A 467 25.41 23.35 4.05
CA GLY A 467 26.41 24.25 3.52
C GLY A 467 26.50 24.31 1.99
N SER A 468 25.56 23.73 1.24
CA SER A 468 25.48 23.81 -0.22
C SER A 468 24.31 24.71 -0.64
N PRO A 469 24.52 25.70 -1.52
CA PRO A 469 23.45 26.55 -2.03
C PRO A 469 22.34 25.74 -2.69
N VAL A 470 21.08 26.16 -2.48
CA VAL A 470 19.93 25.61 -3.20
C VAL A 470 19.90 26.25 -4.59
N ALA A 471 20.33 25.50 -5.60
CA ALA A 471 20.43 25.93 -6.98
C ALA A 471 19.09 26.00 -7.70
N LYS A 472 18.13 25.14 -7.31
CA LYS A 472 16.83 25.00 -7.99
C LYS A 472 15.74 24.64 -7.01
N VAL A 473 14.57 25.26 -7.20
CA VAL A 473 13.32 24.93 -6.52
C VAL A 473 12.26 24.60 -7.56
N GLU A 474 11.67 23.42 -7.45
CA GLU A 474 10.55 22.97 -8.29
C GLU A 474 9.30 22.81 -7.43
N LYS A 475 8.18 23.39 -7.85
CA LYS A 475 6.87 23.18 -7.22
C LYS A 475 6.10 22.14 -8.00
N PHE A 476 5.41 21.27 -7.29
CA PHE A 476 4.47 20.30 -7.88
C PHE A 476 3.16 20.30 -7.07
N ALA A 477 2.12 19.62 -7.56
CA ALA A 477 0.79 19.68 -6.97
C ALA A 477 0.72 19.31 -5.47
N GLN A 478 1.66 18.50 -4.99
CA GLN A 478 1.66 17.98 -3.61
C GLN A 478 2.79 18.54 -2.75
N GLY A 479 3.67 19.46 -3.26
CA GLY A 479 4.80 19.94 -2.48
C GLY A 479 5.87 20.68 -3.28
N SER A 480 7.10 20.63 -2.78
CA SER A 480 8.26 21.29 -3.40
C SER A 480 9.49 20.38 -3.39
N LYS A 481 10.31 20.48 -4.44
CA LYS A 481 11.63 19.83 -4.56
C LYS A 481 12.71 20.92 -4.50
N PHE A 482 13.76 20.66 -3.75
CA PHE A 482 14.98 21.48 -3.70
C PHE A 482 16.14 20.67 -4.24
N PHE A 483 16.99 21.31 -5.04
CA PHE A 483 18.24 20.74 -5.52
C PHE A 483 19.39 21.66 -5.14
N THR A 484 20.45 21.12 -4.55
CA THR A 484 21.66 21.86 -4.21
C THR A 484 22.71 21.76 -5.30
N ASP A 485 23.73 22.63 -5.24
CA ASP A 485 24.90 22.56 -6.13
C ASP A 485 25.66 21.23 -5.99
N ASN A 486 25.59 20.56 -4.83
CA ASN A 486 26.14 19.23 -4.61
C ASN A 486 25.26 18.08 -5.15
N ASN A 487 24.19 18.39 -5.88
CA ASN A 487 23.22 17.43 -6.40
C ASN A 487 22.42 16.68 -5.32
N ASP A 488 22.35 17.23 -4.09
CA ASP A 488 21.38 16.77 -3.10
C ASP A 488 19.97 17.08 -3.59
N ARG A 489 18.99 16.26 -3.26
CA ARG A 489 17.57 16.51 -3.51
C ARG A 489 16.81 16.40 -2.20
N VAL A 490 15.97 17.38 -1.91
CA VAL A 490 15.01 17.33 -0.81
C VAL A 490 13.62 17.57 -1.34
N ILE A 491 12.68 16.70 -0.97
CA ILE A 491 11.26 16.86 -1.32
C ILE A 491 10.48 17.05 -0.03
N VAL A 492 9.69 18.11 0.03
CA VAL A 492 8.82 18.41 1.18
C VAL A 492 7.36 18.36 0.74
N ARG A 493 6.56 17.57 1.45
CA ARG A 493 5.12 17.48 1.20
C ARG A 493 4.32 17.10 2.46
N PRO A 494 3.03 17.50 2.55
CA PRO A 494 2.15 16.97 3.58
C PRO A 494 1.83 15.49 3.30
N SER A 495 1.57 14.71 4.35
CA SER A 495 0.94 13.40 4.20
C SER A 495 -0.53 13.59 3.78
N GLY A 496 -1.02 12.75 2.89
CA GLY A 496 -2.44 12.78 2.47
C GLY A 496 -3.39 12.07 3.45
N THR A 497 -2.86 11.32 4.42
CA THR A 497 -3.65 10.41 5.27
C THR A 497 -3.39 10.57 6.76
N GLU A 498 -2.32 11.28 7.14
CA GLU A 498 -1.87 11.41 8.54
C GLU A 498 -1.43 12.84 8.84
N PRO A 499 -1.49 13.30 10.10
CA PRO A 499 -1.00 14.62 10.52
C PRO A 499 0.54 14.67 10.54
N LYS A 500 1.15 14.55 9.34
CA LYS A 500 2.60 14.46 9.16
C LYS A 500 3.07 15.35 8.03
N LEU A 501 4.17 16.09 8.25
CA LEU A 501 4.98 16.67 7.19
C LEU A 501 6.11 15.70 6.87
N LYS A 502 6.23 15.29 5.61
CA LYS A 502 7.25 14.35 5.15
C LYS A 502 8.30 15.07 4.32
N CYS A 503 9.56 14.84 4.66
CA CYS A 503 10.71 15.25 3.88
C CYS A 503 11.47 14.01 3.41
N TYR A 504 11.81 13.96 2.12
CA TYR A 504 12.57 12.89 1.49
C TYR A 504 13.91 13.48 1.08
N LEU A 505 14.96 13.01 1.72
CA LEU A 505 16.33 13.48 1.52
C LEU A 505 17.06 12.49 0.63
N GLU A 506 17.81 13.01 -0.34
CA GLU A 506 18.67 12.21 -1.19
C GLU A 506 19.97 12.97 -1.46
N SER A 507 21.11 12.26 -1.32
CA SER A 507 22.44 12.84 -1.56
C SER A 507 23.38 11.82 -2.21
N PRO A 508 24.30 12.25 -3.08
CA PRO A 508 25.42 11.40 -3.54
C PRO A 508 26.38 11.00 -2.41
N ASP A 509 26.31 11.66 -1.27
CA ASP A 509 27.18 11.47 -0.11
C ASP A 509 26.32 11.22 1.13
N ALA A 510 26.43 10.02 1.71
CA ALA A 510 25.66 9.59 2.87
C ALA A 510 25.87 10.49 4.10
N ASP A 511 27.11 10.98 4.30
CA ASP A 511 27.46 11.80 5.47
C ASP A 511 26.75 13.16 5.50
N ARG A 512 26.20 13.59 4.36
CA ARG A 512 25.47 14.86 4.24
C ARG A 512 24.01 14.78 4.70
N LEU A 513 23.42 13.56 4.72
CA LEU A 513 21.99 13.40 5.00
C LEU A 513 21.59 13.89 6.39
N ASP A 514 22.41 13.59 7.41
CA ASP A 514 22.13 14.06 8.78
C ASP A 514 22.26 15.58 8.91
N ALA A 515 23.21 16.20 8.22
CA ALA A 515 23.34 17.66 8.18
C ALA A 515 22.12 18.31 7.48
N ILE A 516 21.67 17.75 6.35
CA ILE A 516 20.44 18.22 5.66
C ILE A 516 19.23 18.08 6.58
N ALA A 517 19.11 16.95 7.30
CA ALA A 517 18.03 16.73 8.25
C ALA A 517 18.05 17.74 9.40
N ALA A 518 19.23 18.08 9.91
CA ALA A 518 19.41 19.09 10.96
C ALA A 518 18.98 20.49 10.48
N ASP A 519 19.40 20.87 9.27
CA ASP A 519 19.00 22.15 8.66
C ASP A 519 17.49 22.25 8.47
N LEU A 520 16.83 21.16 8.04
CA LEU A 520 15.37 21.14 7.88
C LEU A 520 14.64 21.24 9.23
N ARG A 521 15.15 20.60 10.30
CA ARG A 521 14.59 20.78 11.65
C ARG A 521 14.72 22.25 12.10
N ALA A 522 15.88 22.85 11.91
CA ALA A 522 16.09 24.27 12.21
C ALA A 522 15.21 25.18 11.35
N TYR A 523 15.09 24.87 10.07
CA TYR A 523 14.27 25.64 9.12
C TYR A 523 12.79 25.61 9.50
N PHE A 524 12.21 24.45 9.82
CA PHE A 524 10.80 24.34 10.22
C PHE A 524 10.55 24.81 11.65
N GLY A 525 11.51 24.62 12.56
CA GLY A 525 11.37 24.94 13.98
C GLY A 525 10.46 23.97 14.74
N ILE A 526 10.37 22.73 14.27
CA ILE A 526 9.54 21.65 14.80
C ILE A 526 10.36 20.37 14.97
#